data_f746d4225739141165599061d7884899
#
_entry.id   f746d4225739141165599061d7884899
#
_cell.length_a   1.000
_cell.length_b   1.000
_cell.length_c   1.000
_cell.angle_alpha   90.00
_cell.angle_beta   90.00
_cell.angle_gamma   90.00
#
_symmetry.space_group_name_H-M   'P 1'
#
loop_
_entity.id
_entity.type
_entity.pdbx_description
1 polymer ?
#
loop_
_entity_poly.entity_id
_entity_poly.type
_entity_poly.pdbx_seq_one_letter_code
_entity_poly.pdbx_strand_id
1 'polypeptide(L)'
;MTDQEPDSAIVPEPTTAGSGAPPEEPVRCGRWKLKSFELPRPVLLRPDGPVTLRDFLAHPDPSVIDELNQLDEEGLQALALARLTGAPPAMRLSLFGVPGYTIRDVVEHVREGTPLGVRVIDAERKLVGLLVTEALRPPE
;
A
#
# COMPACT_ATOMS: atom_id res chain seq x y z
N MET A 1 -11.46 -20.84 10.81
CA MET A 1 -11.07 -19.46 10.85
C MET A 1 -10.62 -18.99 9.48
N THR A 2 -11.26 -17.99 8.97
CA THR A 2 -10.97 -17.49 7.64
C THR A 2 -9.84 -16.47 7.70
N ASP A 3 -8.80 -16.74 6.92
CA ASP A 3 -7.74 -15.76 6.71
C ASP A 3 -8.27 -14.73 5.73
N GLN A 4 -8.74 -13.61 6.25
CA GLN A 4 -9.19 -12.54 5.41
C GLN A 4 -8.06 -11.56 5.15
N GLU A 5 -7.85 -11.28 3.88
CA GLU A 5 -6.97 -10.22 3.51
C GLU A 5 -7.57 -8.88 3.94
N PRO A 6 -6.74 -7.91 4.34
CA PRO A 6 -7.28 -6.61 4.71
C PRO A 6 -7.97 -5.95 3.53
N ASP A 7 -9.12 -5.33 3.79
CA ASP A 7 -9.79 -4.55 2.77
C ASP A 7 -9.00 -3.29 2.51
N SER A 8 -8.35 -3.23 1.36
CA SER A 8 -7.67 -2.02 0.94
C SER A 8 -8.70 -1.05 0.38
N ALA A 9 -8.61 0.21 0.77
CA ALA A 9 -9.43 1.26 0.18
C ALA A 9 -9.13 1.42 -1.31
N ILE A 10 -7.92 1.07 -1.71
CA ILE A 10 -7.45 1.18 -3.09
C ILE A 10 -7.46 -0.21 -3.70
N VAL A 11 -8.43 -0.47 -4.57
CA VAL A 11 -8.58 -1.76 -5.24
C VAL A 11 -8.36 -1.55 -6.74
N PRO A 12 -7.37 -2.24 -7.33
CA PRO A 12 -7.19 -2.16 -8.78
C PRO A 12 -8.41 -2.72 -9.50
N GLU A 13 -8.90 -1.99 -10.49
CA GLU A 13 -10.01 -2.47 -11.31
C GLU A 13 -9.49 -3.52 -12.29
N PRO A 14 -10.30 -4.56 -12.59
CA PRO A 14 -9.89 -5.55 -13.58
C PRO A 14 -9.72 -4.88 -14.94
N THR A 15 -8.60 -5.17 -15.59
CA THR A 15 -8.37 -4.68 -16.94
C THR A 15 -9.00 -5.65 -17.92
N THR A 16 -9.83 -5.13 -18.79
CA THR A 16 -10.46 -5.94 -19.84
C THR A 16 -9.57 -6.12 -21.05
N ALA A 17 -8.45 -5.43 -21.09
CA ALA A 17 -7.47 -5.64 -22.14
C ALA A 17 -6.95 -7.04 -22.00
N GLY A 18 -7.28 -7.89 -22.96
CA GLY A 18 -6.85 -9.29 -22.96
C GLY A 18 -5.36 -9.39 -23.14
N SER A 19 -4.64 -8.95 -22.15
CA SER A 19 -3.21 -9.11 -22.17
C SER A 19 -2.89 -10.57 -21.90
N GLY A 20 -2.09 -11.15 -22.70
CA GLY A 20 -1.58 -12.50 -22.45
C GLY A 20 -0.56 -12.53 -21.33
N ALA A 21 -0.57 -11.57 -20.44
CA ALA A 21 0.34 -11.54 -19.31
C ALA A 21 0.04 -12.74 -18.39
N PRO A 22 1.07 -13.47 -17.95
CA PRO A 22 0.84 -14.57 -17.02
C PRO A 22 0.26 -14.02 -15.71
N PRO A 23 -0.59 -14.81 -15.04
CA PRO A 23 -1.11 -14.39 -13.74
C PRO A 23 0.06 -14.20 -12.77
N GLU A 24 0.05 -13.11 -12.06
CA GLU A 24 1.08 -12.84 -11.08
C GLU A 24 0.91 -13.77 -9.89
N GLU A 25 2.02 -14.35 -9.43
CA GLU A 25 1.98 -15.19 -8.27
C GLU A 25 1.75 -14.35 -7.02
N PRO A 26 0.86 -14.79 -6.13
CA PRO A 26 0.64 -14.07 -4.89
C PRO A 26 1.88 -14.12 -4.02
N VAL A 27 2.13 -13.01 -3.31
CA VAL A 27 3.25 -12.87 -2.39
C VAL A 27 2.73 -13.09 -0.98
N ARG A 28 3.46 -13.87 -0.19
CA ARG A 28 3.08 -14.10 1.19
C ARG A 28 3.60 -12.99 2.09
N CYS A 29 2.68 -12.45 2.90
CA CYS A 29 3.01 -11.53 3.97
C CYS A 29 2.38 -12.11 5.24
N GLY A 30 3.17 -12.84 6.03
CA GLY A 30 2.65 -13.61 7.15
C GLY A 30 1.64 -14.65 6.67
N ARG A 31 0.39 -14.53 7.12
CA ARG A 31 -0.70 -15.44 6.71
C ARG A 31 -1.43 -14.95 5.47
N TRP A 32 -1.16 -13.73 5.04
CA TRP A 32 -1.89 -13.12 3.93
C TRP A 32 -1.22 -13.41 2.60
N LYS A 33 -2.03 -13.43 1.55
CA LYS A 33 -1.55 -13.49 0.17
C LYS A 33 -1.81 -12.14 -0.46
N LEU A 34 -0.76 -11.52 -0.96
CA LEU A 34 -0.84 -10.19 -1.56
C LEU A 34 -0.52 -10.27 -3.04
N LYS A 35 -1.03 -9.31 -3.79
CA LYS A 35 -0.65 -9.17 -5.19
C LYS A 35 0.77 -8.64 -5.28
N SER A 36 1.50 -9.05 -6.30
CA SER A 36 2.91 -8.70 -6.44
C SER A 36 3.15 -7.19 -6.57
N PHE A 37 2.14 -6.42 -6.99
CA PHE A 37 2.30 -4.97 -7.13
C PHE A 37 2.55 -4.28 -5.79
N GLU A 38 2.25 -4.94 -4.68
CA GLU A 38 2.54 -4.39 -3.35
C GLU A 38 4.03 -4.40 -3.01
N LEU A 39 4.80 -5.31 -3.62
CA LEU A 39 6.22 -5.48 -3.27
C LEU A 39 7.07 -4.22 -3.45
N PRO A 40 6.94 -3.45 -4.54
CA PRO A 40 7.77 -2.26 -4.70
C PRO A 40 7.24 -1.05 -3.93
N ARG A 41 6.08 -1.15 -3.31
CA ARG A 41 5.50 -0.02 -2.58
C ARG A 41 6.19 0.13 -1.23
N PRO A 42 6.53 1.37 -0.85
CA PRO A 42 7.22 1.58 0.42
C PRO A 42 6.31 1.35 1.62
N VAL A 43 6.88 0.82 2.69
CA VAL A 43 6.21 0.72 3.99
C VAL A 43 6.71 1.80 4.95
N LEU A 44 7.84 2.41 4.64
CA LEU A 44 8.43 3.47 5.44
C LEU A 44 9.38 4.29 4.57
N LEU A 45 9.47 5.58 4.83
CA LEU A 45 10.46 6.45 4.19
C LEU A 45 11.51 6.83 5.24
N ARG A 46 12.78 6.52 4.92
CA ARG A 46 13.91 6.88 5.75
C ARG A 46 14.79 7.87 5.02
N PRO A 47 15.62 8.64 5.73
CA PRO A 47 16.51 9.61 5.08
C PRO A 47 17.43 9.01 4.02
N ASP A 48 17.84 7.75 4.20
CA ASP A 48 18.71 7.05 3.26
C ASP A 48 17.94 6.34 2.13
N GLY A 49 16.62 6.41 2.14
CA GLY A 49 15.80 5.86 1.08
C GLY A 49 14.56 5.13 1.59
N PRO A 50 13.64 4.81 0.68
CA PRO A 50 12.43 4.10 1.09
C PRO A 50 12.72 2.65 1.45
N VAL A 51 11.98 2.13 2.42
CA VAL A 51 11.94 0.70 2.73
C VAL A 51 10.70 0.15 2.05
N THR A 52 10.89 -0.68 1.03
CA THR A 52 9.77 -1.29 0.32
C THR A 52 9.26 -2.51 1.10
N LEU A 53 8.05 -2.96 0.74
CA LEU A 53 7.54 -4.20 1.34
C LEU A 53 8.48 -5.36 1.04
N ARG A 54 9.05 -5.43 -0.16
CA ARG A 54 10.02 -6.47 -0.51
C ARG A 54 11.22 -6.45 0.44
N ASP A 55 11.79 -5.28 0.69
CA ASP A 55 12.91 -5.13 1.61
C ASP A 55 12.53 -5.57 3.02
N PHE A 56 11.35 -5.16 3.46
CA PHE A 56 10.86 -5.49 4.79
C PHE A 56 10.63 -6.99 4.96
N LEU A 57 10.08 -7.65 3.94
CA LEU A 57 9.86 -9.10 4.01
C LEU A 57 11.17 -9.87 4.03
N ALA A 58 12.20 -9.35 3.33
CA ALA A 58 13.53 -9.96 3.34
C ALA A 58 14.24 -9.78 4.68
N HIS A 59 14.05 -8.63 5.31
CA HIS A 59 14.70 -8.28 6.58
C HIS A 59 13.72 -7.59 7.51
N PRO A 60 12.79 -8.35 8.13
CA PRO A 60 11.80 -7.77 9.03
C PRO A 60 12.45 -7.06 10.21
N ASP A 61 12.02 -5.83 10.45
CA ASP A 61 12.57 -4.98 11.49
C ASP A 61 11.45 -4.41 12.34
N PRO A 62 11.31 -4.84 13.61
CA PRO A 62 10.23 -4.35 14.47
C PRO A 62 10.26 -2.84 14.71
N SER A 63 11.42 -2.19 14.57
CA SER A 63 11.51 -0.75 14.77
C SER A 63 10.70 0.04 13.74
N VAL A 64 10.37 -0.57 12.61
CA VAL A 64 9.53 0.07 11.60
C VAL A 64 8.16 0.45 12.15
N ILE A 65 7.59 -0.39 13.04
CA ILE A 65 6.30 -0.08 13.67
C ILE A 65 6.41 1.22 14.48
N ASP A 66 7.47 1.36 15.27
CA ASP A 66 7.68 2.55 16.08
C ASP A 66 7.88 3.79 15.21
N GLU A 67 8.65 3.66 14.14
CA GLU A 67 8.88 4.76 13.20
C GLU A 67 7.58 5.19 12.52
N LEU A 68 6.74 4.22 12.12
CA LEU A 68 5.44 4.52 11.52
C LEU A 68 4.54 5.28 12.49
N ASN A 69 4.53 4.87 13.75
CA ASN A 69 3.69 5.51 14.77
C ASN A 69 4.16 6.92 15.13
N GLN A 70 5.40 7.25 14.82
CA GLN A 70 5.98 8.57 15.09
C GLN A 70 5.82 9.54 13.92
N LEU A 71 5.31 9.08 12.78
CA LEU A 71 5.13 9.96 11.63
C LEU A 71 4.07 11.02 11.91
N ASP A 72 4.39 12.26 11.56
CA ASP A 72 3.43 13.36 11.61
C ASP A 72 2.59 13.37 10.32
N GLU A 73 1.72 14.38 10.19
CA GLU A 73 0.86 14.48 9.00
C GLU A 73 1.66 14.59 7.71
N GLU A 74 2.75 15.35 7.72
CA GLU A 74 3.60 15.46 6.53
C GLU A 74 4.25 14.14 6.18
N GLY A 75 4.73 13.41 7.19
CA GLY A 75 5.34 12.11 6.99
C GLY A 75 4.36 11.10 6.43
N LEU A 76 3.15 11.08 6.95
CA LEU A 76 2.10 10.20 6.46
C LEU A 76 1.68 10.54 5.05
N GLN A 77 1.57 11.82 4.72
CA GLN A 77 1.26 12.26 3.37
C GLN A 77 2.37 11.85 2.40
N ALA A 78 3.62 12.06 2.78
CA ALA A 78 4.76 11.68 1.95
C ALA A 78 4.79 10.18 1.69
N LEU A 79 4.51 9.38 2.72
CA LEU A 79 4.45 7.93 2.56
C LEU A 79 3.32 7.51 1.61
N ALA A 80 2.12 8.08 1.78
CA ALA A 80 1.00 7.79 0.90
C ALA A 80 1.33 8.14 -0.55
N LEU A 81 1.94 9.32 -0.78
CA LEU A 81 2.34 9.73 -2.12
C LEU A 81 3.37 8.78 -2.72
N ALA A 82 4.36 8.37 -1.93
CA ALA A 82 5.39 7.45 -2.39
C ALA A 82 4.79 6.10 -2.78
N ARG A 83 3.80 5.63 -2.02
CA ARG A 83 3.12 4.37 -2.32
C ARG A 83 2.31 4.45 -3.60
N LEU A 84 1.72 5.61 -3.88
CA LEU A 84 0.90 5.81 -5.08
C LEU A 84 1.74 6.02 -6.34
N THR A 85 2.86 6.73 -6.22
CA THR A 85 3.67 7.07 -7.39
C THR A 85 4.37 5.88 -8.03
N GLY A 86 4.43 4.74 -7.34
CA GLY A 86 4.97 3.52 -7.91
C GLY A 86 4.05 2.82 -8.90
N ALA A 87 2.79 3.24 -8.98
CA ALA A 87 1.81 2.64 -9.87
C ALA A 87 1.68 3.45 -11.16
N PRO A 88 1.26 2.81 -12.28
CA PRO A 88 1.04 3.55 -13.53
C PRO A 88 0.01 4.67 -13.35
N PRO A 89 0.29 5.90 -13.81
CA PRO A 89 -0.60 7.05 -13.57
C PRO A 89 -2.02 6.87 -14.13
N ALA A 90 -2.16 6.11 -15.20
CA ALA A 90 -3.46 5.88 -15.84
C ALA A 90 -4.20 4.67 -15.26
N MET A 91 -3.61 3.98 -14.30
CA MET A 91 -4.25 2.84 -13.65
C MET A 91 -5.54 3.30 -12.99
N ARG A 92 -6.62 2.54 -13.22
CA ARG A 92 -7.91 2.87 -12.63
C ARG A 92 -8.07 2.16 -11.30
N LEU A 93 -8.67 2.88 -10.36
CA LEU A 93 -8.86 2.41 -8.99
C LEU A 93 -10.30 2.62 -8.55
N SER A 94 -10.75 1.73 -7.68
CA SER A 94 -11.96 1.97 -6.90
C SER A 94 -11.54 2.41 -5.50
N LEU A 95 -12.14 3.51 -5.03
CA LEU A 95 -11.86 4.02 -3.69
C LEU A 95 -13.15 4.00 -2.87
N PHE A 96 -13.12 3.31 -1.74
CA PHE A 96 -14.27 3.25 -0.84
C PHE A 96 -15.56 2.88 -1.58
N GLY A 97 -15.45 1.95 -2.52
CA GLY A 97 -16.58 1.48 -3.31
C GLY A 97 -16.94 2.34 -4.52
N VAL A 98 -16.22 3.42 -4.77
CA VAL A 98 -16.47 4.30 -5.92
C VAL A 98 -15.42 4.05 -7.00
N PRO A 99 -15.81 3.58 -8.18
CA PRO A 99 -14.86 3.31 -9.26
C PRO A 99 -14.51 4.56 -10.06
N GLY A 100 -13.51 4.45 -10.92
CA GLY A 100 -13.21 5.47 -11.91
C GLY A 100 -12.11 6.43 -11.57
N TYR A 101 -11.45 6.27 -10.42
CA TYR A 101 -10.31 7.11 -10.08
C TYR A 101 -9.05 6.60 -10.77
N THR A 102 -8.22 7.53 -11.24
CA THR A 102 -6.87 7.18 -11.69
C THR A 102 -5.88 7.45 -10.57
N ILE A 103 -4.68 6.88 -10.69
CA ILE A 103 -3.61 7.16 -9.73
C ILE A 103 -3.35 8.68 -9.69
N ARG A 104 -3.37 9.34 -10.85
CA ARG A 104 -3.16 10.78 -10.91
C ARG A 104 -4.19 11.54 -10.09
N ASP A 105 -5.46 11.17 -10.21
CA ASP A 105 -6.54 11.81 -9.43
C ASP A 105 -6.28 11.66 -7.94
N VAL A 106 -5.93 10.46 -7.51
CA VAL A 106 -5.71 10.15 -6.10
C VAL A 106 -4.51 10.94 -5.56
N VAL A 107 -3.43 11.01 -6.35
CA VAL A 107 -2.24 11.76 -5.96
C VAL A 107 -2.59 13.25 -5.75
N GLU A 108 -3.40 13.81 -6.64
CA GLU A 108 -3.81 15.22 -6.49
C GLU A 108 -4.62 15.44 -5.23
N HIS A 109 -5.57 14.55 -4.94
CA HIS A 109 -6.37 14.65 -3.71
C HIS A 109 -5.49 14.57 -2.46
N VAL A 110 -4.51 13.67 -2.46
CA VAL A 110 -3.59 13.54 -1.33
C VAL A 110 -2.73 14.78 -1.18
N ARG A 111 -2.22 15.33 -2.27
CA ARG A 111 -1.39 16.54 -2.23
C ARG A 111 -2.16 17.75 -1.73
N GLU A 112 -3.41 17.89 -2.15
CA GLU A 112 -4.23 19.03 -1.79
C GLU A 112 -4.88 18.90 -0.42
N GLY A 113 -4.83 17.72 0.19
CA GLY A 113 -5.43 17.50 1.50
C GLY A 113 -6.95 17.57 1.49
N THR A 114 -7.57 17.18 0.37
CA THR A 114 -9.03 17.12 0.28
C THR A 114 -9.57 16.07 1.25
N PRO A 115 -10.88 16.10 1.57
CA PRO A 115 -11.46 15.05 2.43
C PRO A 115 -11.19 13.64 1.90
N LEU A 116 -11.24 13.44 0.59
CA LEU A 116 -10.91 12.14 0.00
C LEU A 116 -9.42 11.82 0.21
N GLY A 117 -8.54 12.80 -0.02
CA GLY A 117 -7.10 12.62 0.18
C GLY A 117 -6.76 12.25 1.61
N VAL A 118 -7.39 12.88 2.58
CA VAL A 118 -7.19 12.57 3.99
C VAL A 118 -7.62 11.13 4.29
N ARG A 119 -8.74 10.68 3.72
CA ARG A 119 -9.20 9.31 3.91
C ARG A 119 -8.23 8.31 3.28
N VAL A 120 -7.66 8.64 2.13
CA VAL A 120 -6.67 7.78 1.47
C VAL A 120 -5.42 7.67 2.32
N ILE A 121 -4.92 8.77 2.87
CA ILE A 121 -3.75 8.77 3.75
C ILE A 121 -4.00 7.87 4.96
N ASP A 122 -5.15 8.02 5.59
CA ASP A 122 -5.50 7.22 6.77
C ASP A 122 -5.62 5.73 6.42
N ALA A 123 -6.25 5.42 5.29
CA ALA A 123 -6.40 4.04 4.85
C ALA A 123 -5.04 3.40 4.52
N GLU A 124 -4.16 4.15 3.87
CA GLU A 124 -2.82 3.65 3.55
C GLU A 124 -1.99 3.43 4.81
N ARG A 125 -2.08 4.34 5.78
CA ARG A 125 -1.40 4.18 7.06
C ARG A 125 -1.86 2.89 7.76
N LYS A 126 -3.16 2.67 7.80
CA LYS A 126 -3.72 1.45 8.42
C LYS A 126 -3.27 0.20 7.69
N LEU A 127 -3.29 0.24 6.36
CA LEU A 127 -2.85 -0.90 5.56
C LEU A 127 -1.38 -1.23 5.81
N VAL A 128 -0.52 -0.22 5.79
CA VAL A 128 0.91 -0.42 6.05
C VAL A 128 1.13 -1.01 7.44
N GLY A 129 0.45 -0.48 8.44
CA GLY A 129 0.54 -1.00 9.80
C GLY A 129 0.15 -2.46 9.88
N LEU A 130 -0.93 -2.85 9.19
CA LEU A 130 -1.37 -4.24 9.15
C LEU A 130 -0.37 -5.13 8.42
N LEU A 131 0.18 -4.68 7.30
CA LEU A 131 1.19 -5.43 6.55
C LEU A 131 2.45 -5.68 7.37
N VAL A 132 2.94 -4.65 8.02
CA VAL A 132 4.14 -4.74 8.85
C VAL A 132 3.90 -5.66 10.04
N THR A 133 2.77 -5.51 10.70
CA THR A 133 2.42 -6.35 11.86
C THR A 133 2.30 -7.82 11.45
N GLU A 134 1.66 -8.07 10.32
CA GLU A 134 1.50 -9.45 9.84
C GLU A 134 2.83 -10.07 9.45
N ALA A 135 3.70 -9.28 8.80
CA ALA A 135 5.03 -9.77 8.39
C ALA A 135 5.92 -10.10 9.58
N LEU A 136 5.71 -9.44 10.72
CA LEU A 136 6.48 -9.68 11.93
C LEU A 136 5.91 -10.82 12.78
N ARG A 137 4.77 -11.36 12.40
CA ARG A 137 4.15 -12.45 13.15
C ARG A 137 5.04 -13.69 13.07
N PRO A 138 5.30 -14.36 14.21
CA PRO A 138 6.11 -15.58 14.17
C PRO A 138 5.38 -16.67 13.38
N PRO A 139 6.14 -17.52 12.68
CA PRO A 139 5.53 -18.66 11.99
C PRO A 139 4.92 -19.63 13.02
N GLU A 140 3.75 -20.12 12.69
CA GLU A 140 3.11 -21.15 13.53
C GLU A 140 3.48 -22.54 13.07
#